data_cb98e3dc0f76dfb245aedf9d6cb2bb30
#
_entry.id   cb98e3dc0f76dfb245aedf9d6cb2bb30
#
_cell.length_a   1.000
_cell.length_b   1.000
_cell.length_c   1.000
_cell.angle_alpha   90.00
_cell.angle_beta   90.00
_cell.angle_gamma   90.00
#
_symmetry.space_group_name_H-M   'P 1'
#
loop_
_entity.id
_entity.type
_entity.pdbx_description
1 polymer ?
#
loop_
_entity_poly.entity_id
_entity_poly.type
_entity_poly.pdbx_seq_one_letter_code
_entity_poly.pdbx_strand_id
1 'polypeptide(L)'
;NTFGLTCFDPPYVLKGGAGKFDDMNRRYGVGAELTERRGERSRKEALFDLVEDGLTEAARITRPGGWVLAKAGRGIDGGKLVRTDDLMVRTGEDMGLTVLTTLLLLSRPRSQAHRGPQKTPRANFSTLIVFEVP
;
A
#
# COMPACT_ATOMS: atom_id res chain seq x y z
N ASN A 1 -22.65 -4.53 -2.38
CA ASN A 1 -21.93 -3.79 -3.43
C ASN A 1 -22.69 -2.50 -3.74
N THR A 2 -22.16 -1.35 -3.26
CA THR A 2 -22.95 -0.10 -3.29
C THR A 2 -22.22 1.00 -4.05
N PHE A 3 -20.89 0.97 -4.07
CA PHE A 3 -20.09 2.06 -4.62
C PHE A 3 -19.69 1.77 -6.09
N GLY A 4 -19.77 2.80 -6.94
CA GLY A 4 -19.26 2.72 -8.33
C GLY A 4 -17.74 2.90 -8.40
N LEU A 5 -17.16 3.51 -7.35
CA LEU A 5 -15.74 3.78 -7.22
C LEU A 5 -15.32 3.67 -5.76
N THR A 6 -14.25 2.93 -5.50
CA THR A 6 -13.62 2.81 -4.17
C THR A 6 -12.16 3.19 -4.27
N CYS A 7 -11.64 3.96 -3.32
CA CYS A 7 -10.22 4.30 -3.23
C CYS A 7 -9.57 3.57 -2.07
N PHE A 8 -8.45 2.91 -2.32
CA PHE A 8 -7.67 2.17 -1.35
C PHE A 8 -6.22 2.69 -1.33
N ASP A 9 -5.86 3.40 -0.27
CA ASP A 9 -4.50 3.96 -0.06
C ASP A 9 -3.92 3.43 1.26
N PRO A 10 -3.42 2.17 1.29
CA PRO A 10 -2.86 1.58 2.50
C PRO A 10 -1.54 2.23 2.88
N PRO A 11 -1.16 2.20 4.16
CA PRO A 11 0.17 2.63 4.58
C PRO A 11 1.22 1.65 4.06
N TYR A 12 2.16 2.11 3.24
CA TYR A 12 3.25 1.29 2.69
C TYR A 12 4.60 1.53 3.36
N VAL A 13 4.60 2.10 4.54
CA VAL A 13 5.83 2.38 5.28
C VAL A 13 6.20 1.19 6.14
N LEU A 14 7.07 0.33 5.62
CA LEU A 14 7.68 -0.78 6.37
C LEU A 14 8.64 -0.30 7.48
N LYS A 15 9.13 0.94 7.39
CA LYS A 15 10.04 1.59 8.35
C LYS A 15 9.53 2.98 8.71
N GLY A 16 8.78 3.05 9.77
CA GLY A 16 8.70 4.23 10.63
C GLY A 16 9.36 3.89 11.93
N GLY A 17 10.25 4.71 12.49
CA GLY A 17 10.62 4.58 13.91
C GLY A 17 9.34 4.57 14.75
N ALA A 18 9.40 4.02 15.97
CA ALA A 18 8.24 3.86 16.86
C ALA A 18 7.34 5.12 16.89
N GLY A 19 7.92 6.31 16.89
CA GLY A 19 7.16 7.57 16.89
C GLY A 19 6.35 7.89 15.64
N LYS A 20 6.61 7.28 14.47
CA LYS A 20 5.78 7.53 13.27
C LYS A 20 4.51 6.69 13.23
N PHE A 21 4.56 5.48 13.76
CA PHE A 21 3.37 4.67 13.96
C PHE A 21 2.47 5.27 15.02
N ASP A 22 3.05 5.77 16.13
CA ASP A 22 2.30 6.45 17.17
C ASP A 22 1.64 7.74 16.66
N ASP A 23 2.30 8.49 15.76
CA ASP A 23 1.75 9.69 15.14
C ASP A 23 0.63 9.36 14.15
N MET A 24 0.77 8.29 13.36
CA MET A 24 -0.31 7.78 12.50
C MET A 24 -1.49 7.25 13.31
N ASN A 25 -1.22 6.54 14.42
CA ASN A 25 -2.24 6.08 15.35
C ASN A 25 -3.03 7.23 15.94
N ARG A 26 -2.31 8.25 16.39
CA ARG A 26 -2.91 9.45 16.97
C ARG A 26 -3.78 10.22 15.97
N ARG A 27 -3.38 10.25 14.69
CA ARG A 27 -4.09 10.99 13.63
C ARG A 27 -5.24 10.23 13.02
N TYR A 28 -5.11 8.92 12.84
CA TYR A 28 -6.04 8.13 12.02
C TYR A 28 -6.65 6.94 12.76
N GLY A 29 -6.28 6.67 14.01
CA GLY A 29 -6.82 5.56 14.81
C GLY A 29 -6.44 4.14 14.33
N VAL A 30 -5.61 4.02 13.26
CA VAL A 30 -5.36 2.75 12.56
C VAL A 30 -4.25 1.90 13.16
N GLY A 31 -3.54 2.38 14.15
CA GLY A 31 -2.29 1.75 14.53
C GLY A 31 -2.39 0.69 15.61
N ALA A 32 -3.47 0.68 16.39
CA ALA A 32 -3.72 -0.41 17.32
C ALA A 32 -3.87 -1.71 16.50
N GLU A 33 -4.67 -1.68 15.45
CA GLU A 33 -4.94 -2.82 14.57
C GLU A 33 -3.67 -3.31 13.84
N LEU A 34 -2.82 -2.40 13.36
CA LEU A 34 -1.54 -2.77 12.74
C LEU A 34 -0.55 -3.33 13.75
N THR A 35 -0.60 -2.89 15.01
CA THR A 35 0.25 -3.40 16.08
C THR A 35 -0.22 -4.78 16.54
N GLU A 36 -1.52 -5.00 16.64
CA GLU A 36 -2.11 -6.30 16.96
C GLU A 36 -1.85 -7.34 15.87
N ARG A 37 -2.05 -6.96 14.59
CA ARG A 37 -1.74 -7.83 13.43
C ARG A 37 -0.25 -8.18 13.34
N ARG A 38 0.61 -7.37 13.92
CA ARG A 38 2.05 -7.58 13.86
C ARG A 38 2.50 -8.80 14.65
N GLY A 39 1.96 -9.10 15.83
CA GLY A 39 2.31 -10.26 16.66
C GLY A 39 3.77 -10.72 16.48
N GLU A 40 3.98 -11.99 16.20
CA GLU A 40 5.30 -12.60 15.86
C GLU A 40 5.67 -12.48 14.37
N ARG A 41 4.79 -11.94 13.51
CA ARG A 41 5.00 -11.85 12.06
C ARG A 41 5.99 -10.75 11.69
N SER A 42 6.68 -10.94 10.58
CA SER A 42 7.52 -9.90 10.00
C SER A 42 6.68 -8.71 9.55
N ARG A 43 7.25 -7.50 9.55
CA ARG A 43 6.58 -6.29 9.05
C ARG A 43 6.10 -6.42 7.61
N LYS A 44 6.82 -7.21 6.82
CA LYS A 44 6.50 -7.46 5.41
C LYS A 44 5.24 -8.30 5.29
N GLU A 45 5.12 -9.38 6.07
CA GLU A 45 3.94 -10.23 6.09
C GLU A 45 2.70 -9.45 6.56
N ALA A 46 2.82 -8.68 7.64
CA ALA A 46 1.73 -7.83 8.11
C ALA A 46 1.27 -6.78 7.07
N LEU A 47 2.20 -6.25 6.25
CA LEU A 47 1.84 -5.36 5.14
C LEU A 47 1.11 -6.13 4.03
N PHE A 48 1.52 -7.35 3.74
CA PHE A 48 0.91 -8.17 2.69
C PHE A 48 -0.51 -8.57 3.07
N ASP A 49 -0.71 -9.03 4.32
CA ASP A 49 -2.03 -9.32 4.86
C ASP A 49 -2.96 -8.07 4.79
N LEU A 50 -2.43 -6.90 5.15
CA LEU A 50 -3.20 -5.65 5.09
C LEU A 50 -3.61 -5.29 3.66
N VAL A 51 -2.72 -5.48 2.69
CA VAL A 51 -3.01 -5.22 1.27
C VAL A 51 -4.08 -6.18 0.76
N GLU A 52 -3.96 -7.46 1.08
CA GLU A 52 -4.89 -8.50 0.67
C GLU A 52 -6.28 -8.27 1.28
N ASP A 53 -6.37 -8.11 2.59
CA ASP A 53 -7.63 -7.85 3.29
C ASP A 53 -8.30 -6.56 2.81
N GLY A 54 -7.50 -5.47 2.67
CA GLY A 54 -8.03 -4.18 2.28
C GLY A 54 -8.50 -4.15 0.82
N LEU A 55 -7.80 -4.83 -0.09
CA LEU A 55 -8.21 -4.92 -1.48
C LEU A 55 -9.45 -5.81 -1.62
N THR A 56 -9.53 -6.90 -0.84
CA THR A 56 -10.71 -7.78 -0.76
C THR A 56 -11.94 -6.98 -0.33
N GLU A 57 -11.81 -6.18 0.71
CA GLU A 57 -12.92 -5.39 1.22
C GLU A 57 -13.30 -4.27 0.25
N ALA A 58 -12.32 -3.60 -0.38
CA ALA A 58 -12.58 -2.60 -1.41
C ALA A 58 -13.36 -3.20 -2.60
N ALA A 59 -12.97 -4.38 -3.05
CA ALA A 59 -13.70 -5.10 -4.12
C ALA A 59 -15.10 -5.49 -3.67
N ARG A 60 -15.25 -5.99 -2.42
CA ARG A 60 -16.55 -6.42 -1.87
C ARG A 60 -17.59 -5.28 -1.85
N ILE A 61 -17.18 -4.06 -1.51
CA ILE A 61 -18.11 -2.92 -1.43
C ILE A 61 -18.33 -2.24 -2.78
N THR A 62 -17.48 -2.49 -3.76
CA THR A 62 -17.61 -1.95 -5.12
C THR A 62 -18.58 -2.81 -5.93
N ARG A 63 -19.50 -2.18 -6.66
CA ARG A 63 -20.45 -2.89 -7.50
C ARG A 63 -19.78 -3.55 -8.73
N PRO A 64 -20.36 -4.61 -9.30
CA PRO A 64 -19.94 -5.11 -10.61
C PRO A 64 -19.85 -3.99 -11.67
N GLY A 65 -18.80 -4.00 -12.49
CA GLY A 65 -18.46 -2.93 -13.43
C GLY A 65 -17.99 -1.63 -12.77
N GLY A 66 -17.85 -1.61 -11.45
CA GLY A 66 -17.27 -0.49 -10.70
C GLY A 66 -15.75 -0.59 -10.60
N TRP A 67 -15.12 0.47 -10.13
CA TRP A 67 -13.66 0.58 -10.11
C TRP A 67 -13.10 0.67 -8.70
N VAL A 68 -11.96 -0.01 -8.50
CA VAL A 68 -11.12 0.14 -7.31
C VAL A 68 -9.82 0.83 -7.72
N LEU A 69 -9.56 2.00 -7.15
CA LEU A 69 -8.31 2.73 -7.31
C LEU A 69 -7.41 2.40 -6.13
N ALA A 70 -6.42 1.56 -6.36
CA ALA A 70 -5.48 1.14 -5.34
C ALA A 70 -4.14 1.85 -5.51
N LYS A 71 -3.70 2.57 -4.48
CA LYS A 71 -2.41 3.25 -4.51
C LYS A 71 -1.35 2.43 -3.80
N ALA A 72 -0.24 2.22 -4.48
CA ALA A 72 0.90 1.47 -3.98
C ALA A 72 2.17 2.30 -3.97
N GLY A 73 3.05 2.03 -3.03
CA GLY A 73 4.39 2.58 -2.97
C GLY A 73 5.44 1.47 -3.12
N ARG A 74 6.67 1.87 -3.39
CA ARG A 74 7.83 0.99 -3.33
C ARG A 74 8.67 1.35 -2.12
N GLY A 75 9.04 0.37 -1.32
CA GLY A 75 9.81 0.53 -0.10
C GLY A 75 11.14 -0.22 -0.14
N ILE A 76 12.00 0.06 0.83
CA ILE A 76 13.22 -0.72 1.06
C ILE A 76 13.10 -1.36 2.43
N ASP A 77 13.23 -2.67 2.48
CA ASP A 77 13.32 -3.43 3.72
C ASP A 77 14.55 -4.32 3.73
N GLY A 78 15.36 -4.22 4.80
CA GLY A 78 16.62 -4.99 4.89
C GLY A 78 17.59 -4.75 3.72
N GLY A 79 17.56 -3.56 3.06
CA GLY A 79 18.36 -3.25 1.87
C GLY A 79 17.78 -3.79 0.56
N LYS A 80 16.63 -4.48 0.61
CA LYS A 80 15.94 -5.04 -0.56
C LYS A 80 14.75 -4.18 -0.95
N LEU A 81 14.50 -4.06 -2.25
CA LEU A 81 13.32 -3.37 -2.79
C LEU A 81 12.06 -4.21 -2.52
N VAL A 82 11.07 -3.60 -1.87
CA VAL A 82 9.74 -4.17 -1.70
C VAL A 82 8.79 -3.50 -2.70
N ARG A 83 8.24 -4.30 -3.58
CA ARG A 83 7.37 -3.86 -4.68
C ARG A 83 5.91 -4.15 -4.32
N THR A 84 5.32 -3.25 -3.55
CA THR A 84 3.92 -3.38 -3.12
C THR A 84 2.96 -3.22 -4.30
N ASP A 85 3.36 -2.48 -5.34
CA ASP A 85 2.61 -2.37 -6.58
C ASP A 85 2.43 -3.73 -7.30
N ASP A 86 3.49 -4.53 -7.40
CA ASP A 86 3.40 -5.88 -7.99
C ASP A 86 2.52 -6.81 -7.12
N LEU A 87 2.63 -6.69 -5.80
CA LEU A 87 1.80 -7.45 -4.89
C LEU A 87 0.32 -7.13 -5.13
N MET A 88 -0.06 -5.83 -5.16
CA MET A 88 -1.44 -5.42 -5.39
C MET A 88 -2.00 -5.91 -6.71
N VAL A 89 -1.20 -5.84 -7.79
CA VAL A 89 -1.63 -6.37 -9.10
C VAL A 89 -1.95 -7.85 -9.00
N ARG A 90 -1.01 -8.66 -8.47
CA ARG A 90 -1.22 -10.11 -8.34
C ARG A 90 -2.42 -10.44 -7.45
N THR A 91 -2.52 -9.82 -6.28
CA THR A 91 -3.65 -10.03 -5.38
C THR A 91 -4.99 -9.70 -6.08
N GLY A 92 -5.04 -8.58 -6.80
CA GLY A 92 -6.25 -8.22 -7.56
C GLY A 92 -6.60 -9.23 -8.64
N GLU A 93 -5.61 -9.67 -9.43
CA GLU A 93 -5.79 -10.69 -10.48
C GLU A 93 -6.22 -12.05 -9.88
N ASP A 94 -5.61 -12.49 -8.77
CA ASP A 94 -5.96 -13.71 -8.06
C ASP A 94 -7.41 -13.67 -7.51
N MET A 95 -7.92 -12.47 -7.21
CA MET A 95 -9.32 -12.24 -6.81
C MET A 95 -10.27 -12.11 -8.01
N GLY A 96 -9.78 -12.17 -9.23
CA GLY A 96 -10.56 -12.02 -10.45
C GLY A 96 -10.83 -10.58 -10.88
N LEU A 97 -10.16 -9.58 -10.28
CA LEU A 97 -10.26 -8.19 -10.73
C LEU A 97 -9.49 -8.01 -12.05
N THR A 98 -10.01 -7.15 -12.90
CA THR A 98 -9.33 -6.79 -14.17
C THR A 98 -8.51 -5.52 -13.99
N VAL A 99 -7.20 -5.58 -14.24
CA VAL A 99 -6.34 -4.39 -14.26
C VAL A 99 -6.63 -3.59 -15.54
N LEU A 100 -7.26 -2.43 -15.41
CA LEU A 100 -7.54 -1.55 -16.55
C LEU A 100 -6.32 -0.73 -16.95
N THR A 101 -5.63 -0.16 -15.97
CA THR A 101 -4.44 0.66 -16.19
C THR A 101 -3.63 0.84 -14.91
N THR A 102 -2.40 1.28 -15.09
CA THR A 102 -1.47 1.64 -14.02
C THR A 102 -0.88 3.00 -14.30
N LEU A 103 -1.05 3.94 -13.38
CA LEU A 103 -0.56 5.31 -13.48
C LEU A 103 0.60 5.54 -12.51
N LEU A 104 1.62 6.24 -12.95
CA LEU A 104 2.72 6.66 -12.08
C LEU A 104 2.47 8.06 -11.56
N LEU A 105 2.37 8.19 -10.24
CA LEU A 105 2.25 9.46 -9.54
C LEU A 105 3.64 9.95 -9.15
N LEU A 106 4.21 10.84 -9.94
CA LEU A 106 5.56 11.37 -9.69
C LEU A 106 5.53 12.36 -8.52
N SER A 107 6.40 12.14 -7.56
CA SER A 107 6.61 13.05 -6.44
C SER A 107 7.83 13.94 -6.73
N ARG A 108 7.76 15.23 -6.40
CA ARG A 108 8.95 16.06 -6.40
C ARG A 108 9.95 15.49 -5.39
N PRO A 109 11.23 15.29 -5.78
CA PRO A 109 12.23 14.83 -4.84
C PRO A 109 12.34 15.86 -3.70
N ARG A 110 12.01 15.44 -2.49
CA ARG A 110 12.30 16.25 -1.30
C ARG A 110 13.78 16.05 -0.98
N SER A 111 14.54 17.12 -0.97
CA SER A 111 15.88 17.10 -0.39
C SER A 111 15.77 16.59 1.05
N GLN A 112 16.22 15.37 1.28
CA GLN A 112 16.33 14.85 2.65
C GLN A 112 17.76 15.15 3.09
N ALA A 113 17.90 15.90 4.19
CA ALA A 113 19.18 16.05 4.87
C ALA A 113 19.58 14.65 5.34
N HIS A 114 20.48 14.01 4.61
CA HIS A 114 21.01 12.70 4.97
C HIS A 114 22.21 12.84 5.90
N ARG A 115 22.16 12.17 7.02
CA ARG A 115 23.30 12.00 7.93
C ARG A 115 24.28 10.93 7.39
N GLY A 116 24.43 10.78 6.07
CA GLY A 116 25.33 9.80 5.47
C GLY A 116 24.98 9.50 4.01
N PRO A 117 25.87 8.79 3.28
CA PRO A 117 25.63 8.44 1.89
C PRO A 117 24.41 7.53 1.75
N GLN A 118 23.56 7.83 0.76
CA GLN A 118 22.41 7.00 0.44
C GLN A 118 22.89 5.68 -0.16
N LYS A 119 22.66 4.58 0.53
CA LYS A 119 23.10 3.23 0.13
C LYS A 119 22.15 2.53 -0.87
N THR A 120 20.93 3.01 -1.00
CA THR A 120 19.89 2.36 -1.81
C THR A 120 19.07 3.40 -2.57
N PRO A 121 18.84 3.23 -3.88
CA PRO A 121 17.99 4.14 -4.64
C PRO A 121 16.55 4.08 -4.09
N ARG A 122 15.89 5.25 -4.04
CA ARG A 122 14.49 5.37 -3.63
C ARG A 122 13.63 5.70 -4.83
N ALA A 123 12.48 5.09 -4.93
CA ALA A 123 11.49 5.49 -5.90
C ALA A 123 10.87 6.85 -5.50
N ASN A 124 10.88 7.81 -6.42
CA ASN A 124 10.23 9.11 -6.25
C ASN A 124 8.83 9.13 -6.86
N PHE A 125 8.18 7.99 -6.86
CA PHE A 125 6.83 7.83 -7.38
C PHE A 125 6.04 6.85 -6.52
N SER A 126 4.73 6.95 -6.59
CA SER A 126 3.80 5.90 -6.22
C SER A 126 3.03 5.45 -7.46
N THR A 127 2.47 4.27 -7.38
CA THR A 127 1.71 3.65 -8.46
C THR A 127 0.23 3.72 -8.09
N LEU A 128 -0.62 4.19 -8.99
CA LEU A 128 -2.07 4.07 -8.86
C LEU A 128 -2.53 2.99 -9.85
N ILE A 129 -3.10 1.92 -9.32
CA ILE A 129 -3.61 0.80 -10.08
C ILE A 129 -5.14 0.95 -10.14
N VAL A 130 -5.70 0.86 -11.33
CA VAL A 130 -7.15 0.91 -11.55
C VAL A 130 -7.63 -0.49 -11.88
N PHE A 131 -8.45 -1.04 -11.00
CA PHE A 131 -9.09 -2.33 -11.20
C PHE A 131 -10.57 -2.13 -11.55
N GLU A 132 -11.10 -3.02 -12.37
CA GLU A 132 -12.53 -3.21 -12.57
C GLU A 132 -12.99 -4.47 -11.82
N VAL A 133 -14.11 -4.34 -11.11
CA VAL A 133 -14.76 -5.46 -10.43
C VAL A 133 -15.67 -6.18 -11.43
N PRO A 134 -15.51 -7.51 -11.62
CA PRO A 134 -16.33 -8.30 -12.56
C PRO A 134 -17.82 -8.35 -12.23
#